data_28f1a53b9c010eb886795e3c4d35d71c
#
_entry.id   28f1a53b9c010eb886795e3c4d35d71c
#
_cell.length_a   1.000
_cell.length_b   1.000
_cell.length_c   1.000
_cell.angle_alpha   90.00
_cell.angle_beta   90.00
_cell.angle_gamma   90.00
#
_symmetry.space_group_name_H-M   'P 1'
#
loop_
_entity.id
_entity.type
_entity.pdbx_description
1 polymer ?
#
loop_
_entity_poly.entity_id
_entity_poly.type
_entity_poly.pdbx_seq_one_letter_code
_entity_poly.pdbx_strand_id
1 'polypeptide(L)'
;FMFKRTIREAALKHEIYATFMAKPIQGQPGSAMHIHQSIVDRKTGRNVFSAEDGSETEDFFHFIGGMQKHVPNALVMFAPYVNSYRRLTQAASAPVNNKWGYDNRTT
;
A
#
# COMPACT_ATOMS: atom_id res chain seq x y z
N PHE A 1 1.94 14.89 7.60
CA PHE A 1 1.60 15.46 8.92
C PHE A 1 0.40 16.41 8.81
N MET A 2 0.45 17.44 7.97
CA MET A 2 -0.59 18.48 7.84
C MET A 2 -1.96 17.90 7.47
N PHE A 3 -2.04 16.99 6.52
CA PHE A 3 -3.28 16.30 6.13
C PHE A 3 -4.06 15.73 7.33
N LYS A 4 -3.41 14.92 8.16
CA LYS A 4 -4.06 14.32 9.33
C LYS A 4 -4.49 15.35 10.37
N ARG A 5 -3.70 16.40 10.54
CA ARG A 5 -4.00 17.49 11.47
C ARG A 5 -5.23 18.26 10.98
N THR A 6 -5.24 18.69 9.73
CA THR A 6 -6.35 19.46 9.15
C THR A 6 -7.68 18.71 9.25
N ILE A 7 -7.68 17.41 8.94
CA ILE A 7 -8.90 16.59 9.05
C ILE A 7 -9.38 16.49 10.49
N ARG A 8 -8.48 16.31 11.46
CA ARG A 8 -8.87 16.27 12.89
C ARG A 8 -9.46 17.59 13.37
N GLU A 9 -8.84 18.69 13.01
CA GLU A 9 -9.33 20.04 13.37
C GLU A 9 -10.70 20.32 12.71
N ALA A 10 -10.88 19.93 11.46
CA ALA A 10 -12.17 20.05 10.78
C ALA A 10 -13.25 19.18 11.45
N ALA A 11 -12.93 17.93 11.80
CA ALA A 11 -13.85 17.02 12.46
C ALA A 11 -14.33 17.58 13.81
N LEU A 12 -13.40 18.12 14.62
CA LEU A 12 -13.74 18.73 15.92
C LEU A 12 -14.73 19.89 15.79
N LYS A 13 -14.65 20.69 14.72
CA LYS A 13 -15.62 21.75 14.46
C LYS A 13 -17.04 21.24 14.20
N HIS A 14 -17.18 19.98 13.83
CA HIS A 14 -18.46 19.31 13.59
C HIS A 14 -18.83 18.33 14.70
N GLU A 15 -18.17 18.42 15.86
CA GLU A 15 -18.42 17.56 17.03
C GLU A 15 -18.25 16.06 16.75
N ILE A 16 -17.37 15.71 15.78
CA ILE A 16 -17.01 14.33 15.46
C ILE A 16 -15.51 14.12 15.59
N TYR A 17 -15.09 12.85 15.72
CA TYR A 17 -13.67 12.49 15.81
C TYR A 17 -13.20 11.80 14.53
N ALA A 18 -12.11 12.31 13.95
CA ALA A 18 -11.41 11.63 12.86
C ALA A 18 -10.33 10.71 13.39
N THR A 19 -10.41 9.43 13.03
CA THR A 19 -9.38 8.44 13.34
C THR A 19 -8.64 8.00 12.07
N PHE A 20 -7.33 7.79 12.22
CA PHE A 20 -6.46 7.23 11.18
C PHE A 20 -5.91 5.87 11.59
N MET A 21 -6.58 5.19 12.51
CA MET A 21 -6.25 3.81 12.88
C MET A 21 -6.43 2.88 11.68
N ALA A 22 -5.52 1.94 11.52
CA ALA A 22 -5.59 0.96 10.43
C ALA A 22 -6.84 0.05 10.54
N LYS A 23 -7.25 -0.31 11.76
CA LYS A 23 -8.45 -1.13 12.04
C LYS A 23 -9.19 -0.56 13.26
N PRO A 24 -10.00 0.51 13.08
CA PRO A 24 -10.67 1.14 14.21
C PRO A 24 -11.80 0.28 14.80
N ILE A 25 -12.51 -0.47 13.97
CA ILE A 25 -13.68 -1.27 14.39
C ILE A 25 -13.48 -2.71 13.91
N GLN A 26 -13.61 -3.65 14.84
CA GLN A 26 -13.55 -5.07 14.51
C GLN A 26 -14.75 -5.47 13.62
N GLY A 27 -14.52 -6.33 12.62
CA GLY A 27 -15.56 -6.75 11.68
C GLY A 27 -15.88 -5.74 10.57
N GLN A 28 -15.40 -4.49 10.68
CA GLN A 28 -15.60 -3.47 9.64
C GLN A 28 -14.34 -3.29 8.77
N PRO A 29 -14.44 -2.72 7.58
CA PRO A 29 -13.28 -2.39 6.77
C PRO A 29 -12.26 -1.52 7.52
N GLY A 30 -10.98 -1.71 7.20
CA GLY A 30 -9.89 -0.91 7.74
C GLY A 30 -9.48 0.23 6.81
N SER A 31 -8.56 1.06 7.31
CA SER A 31 -7.92 2.12 6.53
C SER A 31 -6.60 1.62 5.95
N ALA A 32 -6.38 1.82 4.66
CA ALA A 32 -5.17 1.43 3.94
C ALA A 32 -4.65 2.57 3.08
N MET A 33 -3.43 2.40 2.61
CA MET A 33 -2.85 3.21 1.54
C MET A 33 -2.40 2.28 0.42
N HIS A 34 -2.86 2.56 -0.81
CA HIS A 34 -2.35 1.91 -2.00
C HIS A 34 -1.26 2.78 -2.60
N ILE A 35 -0.18 2.17 -3.07
CA ILE A 35 0.93 2.87 -3.69
C ILE A 35 1.06 2.35 -5.12
N HIS A 36 0.80 3.21 -6.10
CA HIS A 36 1.07 2.94 -7.50
C HIS A 36 2.48 3.43 -7.82
N GLN A 37 3.27 2.61 -8.49
CA GLN A 37 4.67 2.91 -8.80
C GLN A 37 4.93 2.76 -10.29
N SER A 38 5.61 3.73 -10.85
CA SER A 38 6.17 3.68 -12.19
C SER A 38 7.58 4.26 -12.14
N ILE A 39 8.49 3.69 -12.93
CA ILE A 39 9.85 4.20 -13.07
C ILE A 39 10.06 4.64 -14.51
N VAL A 40 10.55 5.86 -14.67
CA VAL A 40 10.84 6.45 -15.98
C VAL A 40 12.35 6.65 -16.11
N ASP A 41 12.91 6.14 -17.18
CA ASP A 41 14.31 6.42 -17.53
C ASP A 41 14.48 7.91 -17.82
N ARG A 42 15.41 8.55 -17.13
CA ARG A 42 15.62 10.00 -17.19
C ARG A 42 16.09 10.49 -18.57
N LYS A 43 16.81 9.66 -19.31
CA LYS A 43 17.39 10.06 -20.61
C LYS A 43 16.38 9.88 -21.74
N THR A 44 15.64 8.78 -21.72
CA THR A 44 14.74 8.40 -22.81
C THR A 44 13.29 8.81 -22.56
N GLY A 45 12.90 9.08 -21.31
CA GLY A 45 11.53 9.35 -20.91
C GLY A 45 10.62 8.10 -20.95
N ARG A 46 11.16 6.92 -21.20
CA ARG A 46 10.39 5.67 -21.30
C ARG A 46 10.15 5.04 -19.94
N ASN A 47 9.01 4.37 -19.82
CA ASN A 47 8.71 3.55 -18.66
C ASN A 47 9.66 2.33 -18.63
N VAL A 48 10.35 2.14 -17.51
CA VAL A 48 11.30 1.02 -17.32
C VAL A 48 10.59 -0.32 -17.24
N PHE A 49 9.33 -0.34 -16.81
CA PHE A 49 8.54 -1.56 -16.59
C PHE A 49 7.81 -2.06 -17.82
N SER A 50 7.75 -1.27 -18.90
CA SER A 50 7.03 -1.62 -20.12
C SER A 50 7.93 -1.49 -21.34
N ALA A 51 7.95 -2.51 -22.19
CA ALA A 51 8.60 -2.48 -23.50
C ALA A 51 7.75 -1.70 -24.53
N GLU A 52 8.29 -1.50 -25.73
CA GLU A 52 7.60 -0.75 -26.79
C GLU A 52 6.33 -1.44 -27.31
N ASP A 53 6.28 -2.75 -27.23
CA ASP A 53 5.13 -3.59 -27.60
C ASP A 53 4.07 -3.69 -26.50
N GLY A 54 4.31 -3.05 -25.34
CA GLY A 54 3.43 -3.08 -24.18
C GLY A 54 3.65 -4.26 -23.24
N SER A 55 4.59 -5.17 -23.56
CA SER A 55 4.94 -6.26 -22.65
C SER A 55 5.74 -5.79 -21.45
N GLU A 56 5.78 -6.61 -20.40
CA GLU A 56 6.58 -6.34 -19.21
C GLU A 56 8.07 -6.61 -19.51
N THR A 57 8.91 -5.77 -18.91
CA THR A 57 10.37 -5.92 -19.00
C THR A 57 10.92 -6.83 -17.92
N GLU A 58 12.18 -7.28 -18.06
CA GLU A 58 12.88 -7.99 -16.99
C GLU A 58 13.00 -7.14 -15.72
N ASP A 59 13.17 -5.83 -15.85
CA ASP A 59 13.23 -4.90 -14.72
C ASP A 59 11.92 -4.86 -13.92
N PHE A 60 10.78 -5.04 -14.58
CA PHE A 60 9.50 -5.20 -13.89
C PHE A 60 9.51 -6.44 -12.99
N PHE A 61 9.94 -7.58 -13.48
CA PHE A 61 10.01 -8.82 -12.68
C PHE A 61 11.09 -8.74 -11.59
N HIS A 62 12.23 -8.11 -11.87
CA HIS A 62 13.25 -7.83 -10.86
C HIS A 62 12.73 -6.95 -9.72
N PHE A 63 11.94 -5.93 -10.06
CA PHE A 63 11.31 -5.06 -9.07
C PHE A 63 10.32 -5.85 -8.18
N ILE A 64 9.45 -6.68 -8.78
CA ILE A 64 8.53 -7.55 -8.04
C ILE A 64 9.28 -8.51 -7.13
N GLY A 65 10.32 -9.18 -7.64
CA GLY A 65 11.16 -10.08 -6.84
C GLY A 65 11.82 -9.36 -5.66
N GLY A 66 12.26 -8.13 -5.87
CA GLY A 66 12.77 -7.26 -4.81
C GLY A 66 11.70 -6.95 -3.75
N MET A 67 10.49 -6.63 -4.17
CA MET A 67 9.36 -6.40 -3.27
C MET A 67 9.04 -7.65 -2.45
N GLN A 68 8.93 -8.81 -3.09
CA GLN A 68 8.67 -10.09 -2.40
C GLN A 68 9.74 -10.42 -1.35
N LYS A 69 10.99 -10.14 -1.65
CA LYS A 69 12.12 -10.39 -0.75
C LYS A 69 12.16 -9.43 0.43
N HIS A 70 11.88 -8.15 0.21
CA HIS A 70 12.17 -7.10 1.19
C HIS A 70 10.95 -6.58 1.96
N VAL A 71 9.75 -6.62 1.38
CA VAL A 71 8.53 -6.12 2.04
C VAL A 71 8.25 -6.81 3.38
N PRO A 72 8.41 -8.13 3.54
CA PRO A 72 8.19 -8.76 4.85
C PRO A 72 9.03 -8.14 5.96
N ASN A 73 10.29 -7.81 5.68
CA ASN A 73 11.19 -7.17 6.65
C ASN A 73 10.91 -5.67 6.82
N ALA A 74 10.30 -5.04 5.82
CA ALA A 74 9.94 -3.63 5.83
C ALA A 74 8.56 -3.35 6.48
N LEU A 75 7.84 -4.39 6.93
CA LEU A 75 6.53 -4.23 7.56
C LEU A 75 6.57 -3.33 8.80
N VAL A 76 7.68 -3.26 9.50
CA VAL A 76 7.86 -2.31 10.62
C VAL A 76 7.65 -0.85 10.19
N MET A 77 7.92 -0.52 8.93
CA MET A 77 7.68 0.83 8.38
C MET A 77 6.27 0.99 7.80
N PHE A 78 5.73 -0.04 7.16
CA PHE A 78 4.42 0.00 6.51
C PHE A 78 3.25 -0.28 7.48
N ALA A 79 3.51 -1.03 8.54
CA ALA A 79 2.57 -1.40 9.58
C ALA A 79 3.17 -1.15 10.99
N PRO A 80 3.48 0.12 11.35
CA PRO A 80 4.29 0.45 12.51
C PRO A 80 3.56 0.28 13.86
N TYR A 81 2.26 0.05 13.85
CA TYR A 81 1.45 -0.07 15.08
C TYR A 81 0.83 -1.45 15.21
N VAL A 82 0.65 -1.92 16.44
CA VAL A 82 -0.03 -3.19 16.72
C VAL A 82 -1.41 -3.25 16.04
N ASN A 83 -2.13 -2.15 16.03
CA ASN A 83 -3.43 -2.06 15.36
C ASN A 83 -3.34 -2.31 13.84
N SER A 84 -2.22 -2.01 13.20
CA SER A 84 -2.02 -2.25 11.76
C SER A 84 -2.10 -3.74 11.42
N TYR A 85 -1.58 -4.60 12.28
CA TYR A 85 -1.59 -6.06 12.08
C TYR A 85 -2.98 -6.68 12.21
N ARG A 86 -3.93 -6.00 12.86
CA ARG A 86 -5.34 -6.44 12.91
C ARG A 86 -6.03 -6.41 11.55
N ARG A 87 -5.46 -5.74 10.56
CA ARG A 87 -5.93 -5.76 9.17
C ARG A 87 -5.42 -6.97 8.39
N LEU A 88 -4.23 -7.46 8.71
CA LEU A 88 -3.54 -8.53 7.99
C LEU A 88 -4.06 -9.91 8.47
N THR A 89 -5.33 -10.17 8.22
CA THR A 89 -6.00 -11.43 8.57
C THR A 89 -6.69 -12.02 7.34
N GLN A 90 -6.82 -13.35 7.29
CA GLN A 90 -7.44 -14.06 6.17
C GLN A 90 -8.90 -13.65 5.89
N ALA A 91 -9.60 -13.13 6.89
CA ALA A 91 -10.98 -12.67 6.73
C ALA A 91 -11.10 -11.22 6.21
N ALA A 92 -9.98 -10.52 6.01
CA ALA A 92 -9.95 -9.14 5.54
C ALA A 92 -9.55 -9.09 4.06
N SER A 93 -9.98 -8.05 3.36
CA SER A 93 -9.53 -7.74 1.99
C SER A 93 -8.11 -7.17 1.93
N ALA A 94 -7.29 -7.41 2.96
CA ALA A 94 -5.90 -6.99 3.01
C ALA A 94 -4.99 -8.17 2.65
N PRO A 95 -3.84 -7.93 2.01
CA PRO A 95 -2.90 -8.99 1.69
C PRO A 95 -2.36 -9.66 2.95
N VAL A 96 -2.29 -10.98 2.94
CA VAL A 96 -1.77 -11.82 4.04
C VAL A 96 -0.54 -12.62 3.62
N ASN A 97 -0.06 -12.42 2.41
CA ASN A 97 1.12 -13.04 1.84
C ASN A 97 1.86 -12.05 0.93
N ASN A 98 3.02 -12.43 0.44
CA ASN A 98 3.87 -11.64 -0.45
C ASN A 98 3.88 -12.16 -1.90
N LYS A 99 2.88 -12.91 -2.28
CA LYS A 99 2.70 -13.34 -3.68
C LYS A 99 2.26 -12.12 -4.51
N TRP A 100 2.43 -12.19 -5.79
CA TRP A 100 1.95 -11.17 -6.72
C TRP A 100 1.04 -11.80 -7.78
N GLY A 101 0.26 -10.99 -8.45
CA GLY A 101 -0.56 -11.41 -9.57
C GLY A 101 -1.20 -10.20 -10.25
N TYR A 102 -1.54 -10.37 -11.52
CA TYR A 102 -2.27 -9.34 -12.27
C TYR A 102 -3.65 -9.14 -11.67
N ASP A 103 -4.09 -7.88 -11.58
CA ASP A 103 -5.40 -7.46 -11.05
C ASP A 103 -5.75 -8.07 -9.68
N ASN A 104 -4.75 -8.44 -8.90
CA ASN A 104 -4.94 -9.09 -7.62
C ASN A 104 -4.77 -8.09 -6.46
N ARG A 105 -5.78 -8.00 -5.59
CA ARG A 105 -5.80 -7.11 -4.41
C ARG A 105 -5.56 -7.85 -3.09
N THR A 106 -5.43 -9.17 -3.12
CA THR A 106 -5.32 -10.01 -1.91
C THR A 106 -3.94 -10.60 -1.70
N THR A 107 -3.01 -10.26 -2.58
CA THR A 107 -1.61 -10.67 -2.50
C THR A 107 -0.71 -9.50 -2.17
#